data_7d507c0d316a5fec781a43743ce78e51
#
_entry.id   7d507c0d316a5fec781a43743ce78e51
#
_cell.length_a   1.000
_cell.length_b   1.000
_cell.length_c   1.000
_cell.angle_alpha   90.00
_cell.angle_beta   90.00
_cell.angle_gamma   90.00
#
_symmetry.space_group_name_H-M   'P 1'
#
loop_
_entity.id
_entity.type
_entity.pdbx_description
1 polymer ?
#
loop_
_entity_poly.entity_id
_entity_poly.type
_entity_poly.pdbx_seq_one_letter_code
_entity_poly.pdbx_strand_id
1 'polypeptide(L)'
;HELWLMQLSMYYQSLYLQITKGYVRLKMECKDYILAQKTAIDALRFDPKDSELNMYAILAMGFQGNLSMAQTYYTAAKPYLALEPAEVIKKYLHIK
;
A
#
# COMPACT_ATOMS: atom_id res chain seq x y z
N HIS A 1 -26.05 3.30 21.09
CA HIS A 1 -26.10 2.24 20.07
C HIS A 1 -25.28 2.58 18.83
N GLU A 2 -25.49 3.78 18.29
CA GLU A 2 -24.76 4.18 17.07
C GLU A 2 -23.27 4.30 17.31
N LEU A 3 -22.86 4.86 18.44
CA LEU A 3 -21.44 5.00 18.79
C LEU A 3 -20.77 3.64 18.92
N TRP A 4 -21.46 2.69 19.56
CA TRP A 4 -20.94 1.34 19.71
C TRP A 4 -20.77 0.63 18.37
N LEU A 5 -21.75 0.78 17.47
CA LEU A 5 -21.67 0.22 16.10
C LEU A 5 -20.55 0.86 15.30
N MET A 6 -20.34 2.18 15.45
CA MET A 6 -19.22 2.86 14.79
C MET A 6 -17.87 2.34 15.27
N GLN A 7 -17.72 2.17 16.57
CA GLN A 7 -16.49 1.64 17.15
C GLN A 7 -16.21 0.22 16.68
N LEU A 8 -17.24 -0.61 16.59
CA LEU A 8 -17.12 -1.98 16.11
C LEU A 8 -16.73 -2.01 14.63
N SER A 9 -17.35 -1.14 13.82
CA SER A 9 -17.04 -1.02 12.39
C SER A 9 -15.58 -0.59 12.20
N MET A 10 -15.12 0.41 12.96
CA MET A 10 -13.73 0.88 12.88
C MET A 10 -12.76 -0.21 13.30
N TYR A 11 -13.11 -1.00 14.30
CA TYR A 11 -12.28 -2.12 14.74
C TYR A 11 -12.11 -3.15 13.62
N TYR A 12 -13.19 -3.53 12.95
CA TYR A 12 -13.13 -4.51 11.87
C TYR A 12 -12.39 -3.97 10.65
N GLN A 13 -12.54 -2.68 10.34
CA GLN A 13 -11.76 -2.03 9.28
C GLN A 13 -10.27 -2.08 9.57
N SER A 14 -9.89 -1.74 10.80
CA SER A 14 -8.49 -1.77 11.22
C SER A 14 -7.93 -3.18 11.12
N LEU A 15 -8.68 -4.17 11.57
CA LEU A 15 -8.28 -5.58 11.51
C LEU A 15 -8.12 -6.03 10.06
N TYR A 16 -9.07 -5.67 9.21
CA TYR A 16 -9.02 -5.97 7.77
C TYR A 16 -7.75 -5.41 7.14
N LEU A 17 -7.43 -4.15 7.43
CA LEU A 17 -6.23 -3.51 6.89
C LEU A 17 -4.96 -4.19 7.38
N GLN A 18 -4.89 -4.55 8.65
CA GLN A 18 -3.72 -5.25 9.19
C GLN A 18 -3.50 -6.60 8.54
N ILE A 19 -4.55 -7.37 8.38
CA ILE A 19 -4.50 -8.69 7.72
C ILE A 19 -4.08 -8.52 6.26
N THR A 20 -4.67 -7.54 5.59
CA THR A 20 -4.37 -7.27 4.17
C THR A 20 -2.93 -6.85 3.97
N LYS A 21 -2.40 -6.00 4.85
CA LYS A 21 -0.98 -5.60 4.79
C LYS A 21 -0.05 -6.79 4.94
N GLY A 22 -0.37 -7.70 5.88
CA GLY A 22 0.40 -8.93 6.07
C GLY A 22 0.39 -9.80 4.82
N TYR A 23 -0.78 -9.93 4.20
CA TYR A 23 -0.93 -10.69 2.96
C TYR A 23 -0.13 -10.07 1.82
N VAL A 24 -0.22 -8.75 1.64
CA VAL A 24 0.53 -8.04 0.59
C VAL A 24 2.04 -8.20 0.81
N ARG A 25 2.48 -8.07 2.06
CA ARG A 25 3.90 -8.26 2.39
C ARG A 25 4.37 -9.67 2.00
N LEU A 26 3.57 -10.68 2.32
CA LEU A 26 3.88 -12.06 1.97
C LEU A 26 3.98 -12.23 0.44
N LYS A 27 3.05 -11.65 -0.32
CA LYS A 27 3.08 -11.73 -1.78
C LYS A 27 4.30 -11.01 -2.36
N MET A 28 4.71 -9.91 -1.77
CA MET A 28 5.94 -9.23 -2.17
C MET A 28 7.16 -10.12 -1.93
N GLU A 29 7.22 -10.79 -0.79
CA GLU A 29 8.31 -11.73 -0.49
C GLU A 29 8.33 -12.90 -1.44
N CYS A 30 7.17 -13.38 -1.87
CA CYS A 30 7.04 -14.45 -2.86
C CYS A 30 7.25 -13.97 -4.30
N LYS A 31 7.48 -12.69 -4.49
CA LYS A 31 7.64 -12.05 -5.80
C LYS A 31 6.39 -12.15 -6.68
N ASP A 32 5.23 -12.32 -6.08
CA ASP A 32 3.94 -12.29 -6.76
C ASP A 32 3.44 -10.84 -6.77
N TYR A 33 4.09 -10.02 -7.59
CA TYR A 33 3.86 -8.59 -7.61
C TYR A 33 2.51 -8.21 -8.20
N ILE A 34 1.98 -9.03 -9.10
CA ILE A 34 0.66 -8.78 -9.70
C ILE A 34 -0.40 -8.84 -8.62
N LEU A 35 -0.39 -9.89 -7.81
CA LEU A 35 -1.38 -10.06 -6.75
C LEU A 35 -1.14 -9.06 -5.61
N ALA A 36 0.12 -8.78 -5.29
CA ALA A 36 0.46 -7.77 -4.28
C ALA A 36 -0.08 -6.39 -4.67
N GLN A 37 0.12 -5.98 -5.93
CA GLN A 37 -0.38 -4.71 -6.43
C GLN A 37 -1.91 -4.65 -6.38
N LYS A 38 -2.56 -5.66 -6.89
CA LYS A 38 -4.03 -5.69 -6.91
C LYS A 38 -4.62 -5.60 -5.51
N THR A 39 -4.08 -6.39 -4.59
CA THR A 39 -4.57 -6.43 -3.21
C THR A 39 -4.33 -5.10 -2.50
N ALA A 40 -3.15 -4.50 -2.69
CA ALA A 40 -2.83 -3.21 -2.08
C ALA A 40 -3.76 -2.11 -2.61
N ILE A 41 -4.00 -2.07 -3.91
CA ILE A 41 -4.89 -1.07 -4.52
C ILE A 41 -6.31 -1.25 -4.03
N ASP A 42 -6.80 -2.48 -3.92
CA ASP A 42 -8.14 -2.74 -3.39
C ASP A 42 -8.27 -2.26 -1.95
N ALA A 43 -7.26 -2.49 -1.13
CA ALA A 43 -7.26 -2.04 0.27
C ALA A 43 -7.19 -0.51 0.38
N LEU A 44 -6.54 0.16 -0.57
CA LEU A 44 -6.44 1.62 -0.58
C LEU A 44 -7.80 2.31 -0.80
N ARG A 45 -8.82 1.58 -1.22
CA ARG A 45 -10.19 2.10 -1.29
C ARG A 45 -10.73 2.42 0.10
N PHE A 46 -10.28 1.70 1.11
CA PHE A 46 -10.71 1.90 2.50
C PHE A 46 -9.84 2.93 3.21
N ASP A 47 -8.56 3.00 2.87
CA ASP A 47 -7.63 3.97 3.46
C ASP A 47 -6.65 4.46 2.39
N PRO A 48 -7.07 5.43 1.55
CA PRO A 48 -6.24 5.89 0.43
C PRO A 48 -4.92 6.54 0.85
N LYS A 49 -4.81 6.95 2.11
CA LYS A 49 -3.61 7.64 2.63
C LYS A 49 -2.69 6.73 3.41
N ASP A 50 -2.97 5.42 3.45
CA ASP A 50 -2.12 4.48 4.16
C ASP A 50 -0.74 4.44 3.49
N SER A 51 0.27 4.79 4.26
CA SER A 51 1.64 4.91 3.77
C SER A 51 2.21 3.57 3.32
N GLU A 52 1.99 2.52 4.11
CA GLU A 52 2.54 1.19 3.83
C GLU A 52 1.92 0.58 2.59
N LEU A 53 0.59 0.65 2.44
CA LEU A 53 -0.10 0.13 1.27
C LEU A 53 0.28 0.88 -0.01
N ASN A 54 0.43 2.20 0.08
CA ASN A 54 0.91 2.98 -1.07
C ASN A 54 2.33 2.54 -1.46
N MET A 55 3.20 2.32 -0.48
CA MET A 55 4.55 1.83 -0.73
C MET A 55 4.53 0.49 -1.46
N TYR A 56 3.76 -0.47 -0.97
CA TYR A 56 3.70 -1.78 -1.61
C TYR A 56 3.14 -1.72 -3.04
N ALA A 57 2.10 -0.91 -3.25
CA ALA A 57 1.53 -0.76 -4.59
C ALA A 57 2.57 -0.20 -5.56
N ILE A 58 3.29 0.83 -5.16
CA ILE A 58 4.31 1.47 -5.99
C ILE A 58 5.48 0.51 -6.26
N LEU A 59 5.97 -0.17 -5.21
CA LEU A 59 7.05 -1.15 -5.38
C LEU A 59 6.64 -2.29 -6.32
N ALA A 60 5.41 -2.80 -6.18
CA ALA A 60 4.93 -3.87 -7.04
C ALA A 60 4.84 -3.43 -8.50
N MET A 61 4.41 -2.20 -8.75
CA MET A 61 4.39 -1.64 -10.11
C MET A 61 5.80 -1.58 -10.70
N GLY A 62 6.75 -1.06 -9.93
CA GLY A 62 8.13 -0.93 -10.37
C GLY A 62 8.79 -2.27 -10.64
N PHE A 63 8.55 -3.25 -9.77
CA PHE A 63 9.14 -4.58 -9.92
C PHE A 63 8.55 -5.36 -11.09
N GLN A 64 7.38 -4.96 -11.58
CA GLN A 64 6.81 -5.52 -12.80
C GLN A 64 7.33 -4.84 -14.07
N GLY A 65 8.22 -3.87 -13.92
CA GLY A 65 8.77 -3.13 -15.05
C GLY A 65 7.98 -1.88 -15.41
N ASN A 66 6.90 -1.56 -14.68
CA ASN A 66 6.07 -0.39 -14.96
C ASN A 66 6.60 0.83 -14.20
N LEU A 67 7.85 1.22 -14.50
CA LEU A 67 8.51 2.31 -13.77
C LEU A 67 7.81 3.65 -13.96
N SER A 68 7.29 3.89 -15.17
CA SER A 68 6.54 5.12 -15.47
C SER A 68 5.29 5.24 -14.59
N MET A 69 4.51 4.15 -14.50
CA MET A 69 3.33 4.11 -13.65
C MET A 69 3.72 4.26 -12.17
N ALA A 70 4.78 3.58 -11.74
CA ALA A 70 5.27 3.67 -10.37
C ALA A 70 5.66 5.11 -10.02
N GLN A 71 6.34 5.81 -10.94
CA GLN A 71 6.72 7.21 -10.74
C GLN A 71 5.49 8.11 -10.61
N THR A 72 4.48 7.90 -11.43
CA THR A 72 3.23 8.67 -11.39
C THR A 72 2.53 8.47 -10.05
N TYR A 73 2.39 7.22 -9.61
CA TYR A 73 1.76 6.91 -8.33
C TYR A 73 2.57 7.42 -7.16
N TYR A 74 3.89 7.35 -7.24
CA TYR A 74 4.77 7.88 -6.19
C TYR A 74 4.56 9.38 -6.02
N THR A 75 4.53 10.12 -7.14
CA THR A 75 4.33 11.57 -7.10
C THR A 75 2.98 11.91 -6.45
N ALA A 76 1.93 11.17 -6.81
CA ALA A 76 0.60 11.39 -6.23
C ALA A 76 0.54 11.03 -4.75
N ALA A 77 1.23 9.97 -4.33
CA ALA A 77 1.20 9.49 -2.96
C ALA A 77 2.18 10.19 -2.04
N LYS A 78 3.13 10.94 -2.58
CA LYS A 78 4.21 11.54 -1.82
C LYS A 78 3.75 12.29 -0.57
N PRO A 79 2.66 13.09 -0.58
CA PRO A 79 2.20 13.76 0.64
C PRO A 79 1.74 12.81 1.75
N TYR A 80 1.41 11.57 1.42
CA TYR A 80 0.89 10.58 2.37
C TYR A 80 1.95 9.60 2.83
N LEU A 81 3.13 9.59 2.18
CA LEU A 81 4.17 8.63 2.52
C LEU A 81 4.94 9.10 3.74
N ALA A 82 5.08 8.20 4.72
CA ALA A 82 5.99 8.42 5.82
C ALA A 82 7.43 8.36 5.31
N LEU A 83 8.36 8.84 6.13
CA LEU A 83 9.77 8.93 5.73
C LEU A 83 10.34 7.57 5.32
N GLU A 84 10.10 6.55 6.13
CA GLU A 84 10.66 5.21 5.86
C GLU A 84 10.11 4.59 4.57
N PRO A 85 8.79 4.54 4.32
CA PRO A 85 8.27 4.05 3.05
C PRO A 85 8.80 4.82 1.84
N ALA A 86 8.91 6.15 1.94
CA ALA A 86 9.45 6.96 0.85
C ALA A 86 10.90 6.59 0.55
N GLU A 87 11.70 6.39 1.59
CA GLU A 87 13.10 5.97 1.43
C GLU A 87 13.22 4.60 0.78
N VAL A 88 12.34 3.66 1.16
CA VAL A 88 12.35 2.32 0.58
C VAL A 88 12.04 2.37 -0.92
N ILE A 89 11.04 3.16 -1.32
CA ILE A 89 10.69 3.32 -2.72
C ILE A 89 11.88 3.89 -3.51
N LYS A 90 12.49 4.95 -3.00
CA LYS A 90 13.66 5.57 -3.66
C LYS A 90 14.80 4.58 -3.81
N LYS A 91 15.05 3.80 -2.77
CA LYS A 91 16.14 2.83 -2.74
C LYS A 91 15.97 1.73 -3.78
N TYR A 92 14.78 1.14 -3.86
CA TYR A 92 14.55 -0.01 -4.72
C TYR A 92 14.21 0.35 -6.17
N LEU A 93 13.56 1.48 -6.40
CA LEU A 93 13.15 1.89 -7.74
C LEU A 93 14.01 3.00 -8.33
N HIS A 94 14.95 3.54 -7.57
CA HIS A 94 15.82 4.64 -7.98
C HIS A 94 15.04 5.87 -8.47
N ILE A 95 13.90 6.12 -7.86
CA ILE A 95 13.07 7.29 -8.13
C ILE A 95 13.63 8.50 -7.37
N LYS A 96 13.69 9.65 -8.06
CA LYS A 96 14.21 10.88 -7.46
C LYS A 96 13.14 11.76 -6.81
#